data_096e02dcc33200bc4aeb9e92336d3150
#
_entry.id   096e02dcc33200bc4aeb9e92336d3150
#
_cell.length_a   1.000
_cell.length_b   1.000
_cell.length_c   1.000
_cell.angle_alpha   90.00
_cell.angle_beta   90.00
_cell.angle_gamma   90.00
#
_symmetry.space_group_name_H-M   'P 1'
#
loop_
_entity.id
_entity.type
_entity.pdbx_description
1 polymer ?
#
loop_
_entity_poly.entity_id
_entity_poly.type
_entity_poly.pdbx_seq_one_letter_code
_entity_poly.pdbx_strand_id
1 'polypeptide(L)'
;KRQVQWKKIKRFLYENRRAKDDEPVWSIKFDELKEAVEFKGCQAIRSNAESNPFVALKLYRQRHIIEQGFNQLKNEVGGSRFEAMEAAYRGKLFVYTLAQALRMSMLCKAREVHAVHPELKMPEESMRKLITQLQCMQAYKHRTTNAFVLGTVAKRHRDLLALLGITKLPKTVFRFS
;
A
#
# COMPACT_ATOMS: atom_id res chain seq x y z
N LYS A 1 -2.63 16.57 -21.33
CA LYS A 1 -3.49 16.70 -20.11
C LYS A 1 -4.40 17.93 -20.15
N ARG A 2 -3.94 19.13 -20.56
CA ARG A 2 -4.75 20.38 -20.65
C ARG A 2 -5.93 20.26 -21.61
N GLN A 3 -5.76 19.66 -22.80
CA GLN A 3 -6.84 19.50 -23.80
C GLN A 3 -7.99 18.59 -23.32
N VAL A 4 -7.67 17.55 -22.54
CA VAL A 4 -8.70 16.66 -21.98
C VAL A 4 -9.53 17.36 -20.90
N GLN A 5 -8.90 18.19 -20.08
CA GLN A 5 -9.59 19.01 -19.09
C GLN A 5 -10.49 20.05 -19.74
N TRP A 6 -10.01 20.72 -20.80
CA TRP A 6 -10.80 21.70 -21.53
C TRP A 6 -12.08 21.10 -22.13
N LYS A 7 -11.97 19.93 -22.78
CA LYS A 7 -13.14 19.23 -23.31
C LYS A 7 -14.21 18.91 -22.23
N LYS A 8 -13.75 18.60 -20.99
CA LYS A 8 -14.66 18.34 -19.88
C LYS A 8 -15.36 19.59 -19.35
N ILE A 9 -14.71 20.74 -19.40
CA ILE A 9 -15.26 22.01 -18.93
C ILE A 9 -16.16 22.64 -19.99
N LYS A 10 -15.79 22.55 -21.26
CA LYS A 10 -16.50 23.19 -22.39
C LYS A 10 -17.99 22.79 -22.47
N ARG A 11 -18.36 21.58 -22.02
CA ARG A 11 -19.76 21.13 -22.00
C ARG A 11 -20.66 21.99 -21.11
N PHE A 12 -20.11 22.65 -20.09
CA PHE A 12 -20.84 23.51 -19.16
C PHE A 12 -20.78 24.99 -19.54
N LEU A 13 -20.32 25.31 -20.74
CA LEU A 13 -20.14 26.68 -21.21
C LEU A 13 -20.94 26.90 -22.49
N TYR A 14 -21.60 28.04 -22.56
CA TYR A 14 -22.13 28.59 -23.82
C TYR A 14 -21.01 29.38 -24.50
N GLU A 15 -20.85 29.18 -25.78
CA GLU A 15 -19.97 29.97 -26.62
C GLU A 15 -20.81 31.03 -27.33
N ASN A 16 -20.72 32.28 -26.92
CA ASN A 16 -21.37 33.41 -27.53
C ASN A 16 -20.39 34.19 -28.41
N ARG A 17 -20.66 34.28 -29.71
CA ARG A 17 -19.97 35.12 -30.66
C ARG A 17 -20.94 36.10 -31.28
N ARG A 18 -20.61 37.40 -31.32
CA ARG A 18 -21.40 38.42 -31.99
C ARG A 18 -21.17 38.39 -33.48
N ALA A 19 -19.91 38.14 -33.91
CA ALA A 19 -19.49 37.94 -35.29
C ALA A 19 -18.53 36.74 -35.39
N LYS A 20 -18.30 36.27 -36.64
CA LYS A 20 -17.46 35.06 -36.88
C LYS A 20 -15.99 35.26 -36.49
N ASP A 21 -15.52 36.50 -36.53
CA ASP A 21 -14.13 36.86 -36.23
C ASP A 21 -13.92 37.42 -34.80
N ASP A 22 -14.98 37.52 -34.02
CA ASP A 22 -14.91 37.95 -32.61
C ASP A 22 -14.34 36.86 -31.72
N GLU A 23 -13.59 37.27 -30.68
CA GLU A 23 -13.21 36.34 -29.62
C GLU A 23 -14.43 35.76 -28.91
N PRO A 24 -14.46 34.45 -28.65
CA PRO A 24 -15.61 33.82 -28.03
C PRO A 24 -15.79 34.28 -26.58
N VAL A 25 -16.94 34.82 -26.26
CA VAL A 25 -17.34 35.12 -24.89
C VAL A 25 -18.01 33.87 -24.30
N TRP A 26 -17.48 33.38 -23.22
CA TRP A 26 -17.96 32.17 -22.54
C TRP A 26 -18.86 32.53 -21.38
N SER A 27 -20.07 31.94 -21.33
CA SER A 27 -20.96 32.02 -20.19
C SER A 27 -21.24 30.63 -19.62
N ILE A 28 -21.49 30.56 -18.30
CA ILE A 28 -21.67 29.29 -17.60
C ILE A 28 -23.12 28.81 -17.73
N LYS A 29 -23.32 27.57 -18.09
CA LYS A 29 -24.61 26.84 -18.05
C LYS A 29 -24.88 26.40 -16.61
N PHE A 30 -25.45 27.27 -15.81
CA PHE A 30 -25.66 27.02 -14.38
C PHE A 30 -26.55 25.82 -14.11
N ASP A 31 -27.58 25.57 -14.89
CA ASP A 31 -28.52 24.46 -14.68
C ASP A 31 -27.83 23.11 -14.93
N GLU A 32 -27.14 22.97 -16.08
CA GLU A 32 -26.34 21.76 -16.38
C GLU A 32 -25.23 21.52 -15.38
N LEU A 33 -24.59 22.62 -14.90
CA LEU A 33 -23.55 22.53 -13.89
C LEU A 33 -24.12 22.08 -12.54
N LYS A 34 -25.26 22.64 -12.13
CA LYS A 34 -25.95 22.31 -10.89
C LYS A 34 -26.34 20.82 -10.87
N GLU A 35 -27.01 20.35 -11.91
CA GLU A 35 -27.38 18.93 -12.07
C GLU A 35 -26.13 18.02 -12.03
N ALA A 36 -25.07 18.39 -12.74
CA ALA A 36 -23.84 17.60 -12.78
C ALA A 36 -23.08 17.57 -11.46
N VAL A 37 -23.28 18.53 -10.57
CA VAL A 37 -22.57 18.68 -9.28
C VAL A 37 -23.41 18.19 -8.11
N GLU A 38 -24.74 18.09 -8.26
CA GLU A 38 -25.67 17.75 -7.19
C GLU A 38 -25.27 16.53 -6.35
N PHE A 39 -24.81 15.47 -7.03
CA PHE A 39 -24.35 14.25 -6.37
C PHE A 39 -22.82 14.07 -6.36
N LYS A 40 -22.04 15.09 -6.75
CA LYS A 40 -20.58 15.00 -6.69
C LYS A 40 -20.11 14.97 -5.24
N GLY A 41 -19.27 13.98 -4.96
CA GLY A 41 -18.79 13.70 -3.60
C GLY A 41 -19.73 12.81 -2.80
N CYS A 42 -20.95 12.54 -3.30
CA CYS A 42 -21.80 11.51 -2.75
C CYS A 42 -21.39 10.14 -3.27
N GLN A 43 -21.42 9.15 -2.39
CA GLN A 43 -21.12 7.76 -2.72
C GLN A 43 -22.19 6.86 -2.13
N ALA A 44 -22.83 6.06 -2.97
CA ALA A 44 -23.77 5.04 -2.51
C ALA A 44 -23.01 3.74 -2.20
N ILE A 45 -23.20 3.22 -1.00
CA ILE A 45 -22.66 1.94 -0.57
C ILE A 45 -23.84 0.98 -0.40
N ARG A 46 -23.78 -0.18 -1.06
CA ARG A 46 -24.75 -1.25 -0.89
C ARG A 46 -24.05 -2.45 -0.23
N SER A 47 -24.64 -2.97 0.82
CA SER A 47 -24.16 -4.17 1.52
C SER A 47 -25.30 -5.18 1.62
N ASN A 48 -24.97 -6.45 1.46
CA ASN A 48 -25.84 -7.59 1.72
C ASN A 48 -25.47 -8.37 2.99
N ALA A 49 -24.32 -8.02 3.58
CA ALA A 49 -23.75 -8.71 4.75
C ALA A 49 -23.88 -7.88 6.04
N GLU A 50 -23.97 -6.54 5.92
CA GLU A 50 -24.00 -5.64 7.06
C GLU A 50 -25.20 -4.70 6.96
N SER A 51 -26.08 -4.75 7.95
CA SER A 51 -27.30 -3.93 8.02
C SER A 51 -27.05 -2.53 8.63
N ASN A 52 -25.99 -2.41 9.47
CA ASN A 52 -25.66 -1.13 10.08
C ASN A 52 -24.86 -0.26 9.10
N PRO A 53 -25.38 0.91 8.67
CA PRO A 53 -24.72 1.75 7.67
C PRO A 53 -23.36 2.31 8.16
N PHE A 54 -23.19 2.56 9.45
CA PHE A 54 -21.93 3.06 9.99
C PHE A 54 -20.83 1.99 10.02
N VAL A 55 -21.22 0.74 10.29
CA VAL A 55 -20.29 -0.40 10.22
C VAL A 55 -19.92 -0.69 8.76
N ALA A 56 -20.89 -0.68 7.84
CA ALA A 56 -20.65 -0.82 6.41
C ALA A 56 -19.69 0.27 5.89
N LEU A 57 -19.90 1.52 6.29
CA LEU A 57 -19.01 2.64 5.95
C LEU A 57 -17.60 2.46 6.51
N LYS A 58 -17.47 1.98 7.76
CA LYS A 58 -16.16 1.70 8.37
C LYS A 58 -15.42 0.61 7.61
N LEU A 59 -16.10 -0.48 7.25
CA LEU A 59 -15.53 -1.56 6.43
C LEU A 59 -15.13 -1.05 5.05
N TYR A 60 -15.97 -0.27 4.39
CA TYR A 60 -15.66 0.32 3.09
C TYR A 60 -14.41 1.22 3.13
N ARG A 61 -14.25 2.02 4.18
CA ARG A 61 -13.06 2.86 4.37
C ARG A 61 -11.76 2.07 4.52
N GLN A 62 -11.83 0.79 4.91
CA GLN A 62 -10.66 -0.08 4.96
C GLN A 62 -10.19 -0.57 3.57
N ARG A 63 -10.98 -0.32 2.50
CA ARG A 63 -10.62 -0.68 1.12
C ARG A 63 -9.26 -0.15 0.70
N HIS A 64 -8.88 1.04 1.15
CA HIS A 64 -7.58 1.63 0.84
C HIS A 64 -6.40 0.76 1.30
N ILE A 65 -6.57 -0.05 2.35
CA ILE A 65 -5.53 -0.99 2.84
C ILE A 65 -5.27 -2.06 1.77
N ILE A 66 -6.33 -2.57 1.15
CA ILE A 66 -6.23 -3.55 0.05
C ILE A 66 -5.57 -2.91 -1.17
N GLU A 67 -5.99 -1.70 -1.52
CA GLU A 67 -5.39 -0.95 -2.64
C GLU A 67 -3.90 -0.66 -2.41
N GLN A 68 -3.52 -0.28 -1.19
CA GLN A 68 -2.11 -0.13 -0.81
C GLN A 68 -1.36 -1.46 -0.91
N GLY A 69 -1.97 -2.57 -0.48
CA GLY A 69 -1.40 -3.91 -0.62
C GLY A 69 -1.10 -4.25 -2.08
N PHE A 70 -2.05 -4.01 -2.99
CA PHE A 70 -1.84 -4.22 -4.43
C PHE A 70 -0.79 -3.28 -5.02
N ASN A 71 -0.74 -2.02 -4.61
CA ASN A 71 0.28 -1.08 -5.05
C ASN A 71 1.68 -1.52 -4.60
N GLN A 72 1.82 -2.01 -3.38
CA GLN A 72 3.07 -2.56 -2.87
C GLN A 72 3.49 -3.82 -3.65
N LEU A 73 2.54 -4.74 -3.89
CA LEU A 73 2.79 -5.93 -4.68
C LEU A 73 3.31 -5.57 -6.08
N LYS A 74 2.66 -4.63 -6.75
CA LYS A 74 3.01 -4.18 -8.10
C LYS A 74 4.35 -3.46 -8.15
N ASN A 75 4.59 -2.53 -7.24
CA ASN A 75 5.69 -1.57 -7.36
C ASN A 75 6.92 -1.96 -6.54
N GLU A 76 6.74 -2.60 -5.37
CA GLU A 76 7.84 -2.92 -4.47
C GLU A 76 8.35 -4.36 -4.61
N VAL A 77 7.46 -5.29 -4.96
CA VAL A 77 7.80 -6.72 -5.11
C VAL A 77 8.01 -7.09 -6.59
N GLY A 78 7.79 -6.15 -7.51
CA GLY A 78 8.01 -6.37 -8.95
C GLY A 78 6.91 -7.18 -9.62
N GLY A 79 5.71 -7.24 -9.03
CA GLY A 79 4.55 -7.98 -9.55
C GLY A 79 3.96 -7.45 -10.85
N SER A 80 4.49 -6.35 -11.40
CA SER A 80 4.05 -5.78 -12.68
C SER A 80 4.57 -6.51 -13.92
N ARG A 81 5.60 -7.35 -13.76
CA ARG A 81 6.18 -8.13 -14.87
C ARG A 81 5.72 -9.58 -14.77
N PHE A 82 4.85 -9.97 -15.67
CA PHE A 82 4.37 -11.34 -15.77
C PHE A 82 5.24 -12.15 -16.74
N GLU A 83 5.45 -13.41 -16.41
CA GLU A 83 6.12 -14.37 -17.29
C GLU A 83 5.16 -14.81 -18.42
N ALA A 84 5.71 -15.12 -19.58
CA ALA A 84 4.94 -15.58 -20.72
C ALA A 84 4.36 -16.99 -20.54
N MET A 85 4.99 -17.82 -19.70
CA MET A 85 4.56 -19.20 -19.45
C MET A 85 3.57 -19.27 -18.29
N GLU A 86 2.44 -19.95 -18.48
CA GLU A 86 1.37 -20.06 -17.47
C GLU A 86 1.85 -20.67 -16.14
N ALA A 87 2.65 -21.71 -16.18
CA ALA A 87 3.17 -22.36 -14.97
C ALA A 87 4.08 -21.42 -14.17
N ALA A 88 4.98 -20.69 -14.86
CA ALA A 88 5.83 -19.68 -14.23
C ALA A 88 5.01 -18.52 -13.66
N TYR A 89 3.97 -18.10 -14.37
CA TYR A 89 3.03 -17.07 -13.90
C TYR A 89 2.32 -17.50 -12.59
N ARG A 90 1.77 -18.72 -12.54
CA ARG A 90 1.08 -19.26 -11.35
C ARG A 90 2.03 -19.37 -10.16
N GLY A 91 3.25 -19.87 -10.37
CA GLY A 91 4.27 -19.97 -9.33
C GLY A 91 4.67 -18.60 -8.79
N LYS A 92 4.89 -17.64 -9.69
CA LYS A 92 5.21 -16.25 -9.32
C LYS A 92 4.10 -15.58 -8.54
N LEU A 93 2.84 -15.75 -8.97
CA LEU A 93 1.67 -15.21 -8.28
C LEU A 93 1.53 -15.81 -6.87
N PHE A 94 1.75 -17.12 -6.72
CA PHE A 94 1.73 -17.78 -5.42
C PHE A 94 2.78 -17.19 -4.46
N VAL A 95 4.03 -17.07 -4.93
CA VAL A 95 5.13 -16.49 -4.12
C VAL A 95 4.82 -15.05 -3.72
N TYR A 96 4.28 -14.25 -4.65
CA TYR A 96 3.90 -12.86 -4.36
C TYR A 96 2.76 -12.75 -3.36
N THR A 97 1.76 -13.61 -3.46
CA THR A 97 0.66 -13.64 -2.50
C THR A 97 1.17 -13.99 -1.10
N LEU A 98 2.05 -14.98 -1.00
CA LEU A 98 2.68 -15.36 0.26
C LEU A 98 3.54 -14.22 0.85
N ALA A 99 4.37 -13.59 0.02
CA ALA A 99 5.20 -12.46 0.42
C ALA A 99 4.34 -11.28 0.91
N GLN A 100 3.24 -10.99 0.22
CA GLN A 100 2.31 -9.93 0.61
C GLN A 100 1.60 -10.26 1.94
N ALA A 101 1.15 -11.50 2.12
CA ALA A 101 0.53 -11.95 3.37
C ALA A 101 1.50 -11.79 4.55
N LEU A 102 2.76 -12.18 4.36
CA LEU A 102 3.81 -12.03 5.37
C LEU A 102 4.06 -10.54 5.70
N ARG A 103 4.19 -9.68 4.69
CA ARG A 103 4.35 -8.24 4.89
C ARG A 103 3.19 -7.62 5.67
N MET A 104 1.97 -8.00 5.33
CA MET A 104 0.77 -7.49 6.02
C MET A 104 0.73 -7.97 7.48
N SER A 105 1.08 -9.22 7.74
CA SER A 105 1.21 -9.77 9.10
C SER A 105 2.25 -9.01 9.93
N MET A 106 3.44 -8.75 9.35
CA MET A 106 4.48 -7.96 10.00
C MET A 106 4.01 -6.52 10.28
N LEU A 107 3.30 -5.90 9.35
CA LEU A 107 2.77 -4.54 9.52
C LEU A 107 1.72 -4.48 10.63
N CYS A 108 0.79 -5.45 10.67
CA CYS A 108 -0.20 -5.54 11.75
C CYS A 108 0.49 -5.68 13.10
N LYS A 109 1.47 -6.59 13.19
CA LYS A 109 2.23 -6.81 14.43
C LYS A 109 2.99 -5.57 14.87
N ALA A 110 3.65 -4.88 13.94
CA ALA A 110 4.36 -3.65 14.25
C ALA A 110 3.41 -2.55 14.78
N ARG A 111 2.20 -2.44 14.23
CA ARG A 111 1.18 -1.49 14.72
C ARG A 111 0.67 -1.84 16.10
N GLU A 112 0.41 -3.13 16.37
CA GLU A 112 0.00 -3.61 17.69
C GLU A 112 1.05 -3.27 18.75
N VAL A 113 2.31 -3.60 18.47
CA VAL A 113 3.41 -3.34 19.41
C VAL A 113 3.63 -1.84 19.59
N HIS A 114 3.58 -1.05 18.51
CA HIS A 114 3.72 0.40 18.60
C HIS A 114 2.59 1.06 19.42
N ALA A 115 1.38 0.52 19.39
CA ALA A 115 0.27 1.01 20.20
C ALA A 115 0.51 0.85 21.71
N VAL A 116 1.27 -0.17 22.12
CA VAL A 116 1.66 -0.44 23.51
C VAL A 116 2.99 0.23 23.87
N HIS A 117 3.92 0.29 22.91
CA HIS A 117 5.28 0.79 23.02
C HIS A 117 5.55 1.90 22.00
N PRO A 118 5.10 3.15 22.24
CA PRO A 118 5.23 4.25 21.28
C PRO A 118 6.69 4.67 20.99
N GLU A 119 7.62 4.28 21.86
CA GLU A 119 9.06 4.50 21.68
C GLU A 119 9.66 3.65 20.54
N LEU A 120 9.04 2.48 20.24
CA LEU A 120 9.42 1.62 19.13
C LEU A 120 8.75 2.10 17.85
N LYS A 121 9.51 2.70 16.95
CA LYS A 121 8.99 3.27 15.71
C LYS A 121 9.48 2.53 14.48
N MET A 122 8.60 2.40 13.52
CA MET A 122 8.97 1.89 12.20
C MET A 122 9.80 2.93 11.44
N PRO A 123 10.94 2.55 10.82
CA PRO A 123 11.78 3.47 10.08
C PRO A 123 11.00 4.15 8.94
N GLU A 124 10.93 5.48 8.96
CA GLU A 124 10.22 6.30 7.97
C GLU A 124 8.77 5.80 7.71
N GLU A 125 8.13 5.22 8.73
CA GLU A 125 6.81 4.59 8.63
C GLU A 125 6.68 3.57 7.48
N SER A 126 7.81 3.01 7.02
CA SER A 126 7.90 2.18 5.83
C SER A 126 8.34 0.76 6.15
N MET A 127 7.52 -0.22 5.80
CA MET A 127 7.86 -1.64 5.90
C MET A 127 9.07 -2.00 5.04
N ARG A 128 9.22 -1.37 3.87
CA ARG A 128 10.40 -1.56 3.01
C ARG A 128 11.68 -1.17 3.73
N LYS A 129 11.70 0.00 4.39
CA LYS A 129 12.86 0.47 5.16
C LYS A 129 13.16 -0.43 6.35
N LEU A 130 12.13 -0.93 7.04
CA LEU A 130 12.28 -1.89 8.12
C LEU A 130 12.98 -3.17 7.62
N ILE A 131 12.49 -3.77 6.54
CA ILE A 131 13.10 -4.98 5.95
C ILE A 131 14.53 -4.71 5.51
N THR A 132 14.80 -3.59 4.82
CA THR A 132 16.14 -3.23 4.36
C THR A 132 17.13 -3.11 5.56
N GLN A 133 16.67 -2.55 6.67
CA GLN A 133 17.51 -2.46 7.87
C GLN A 133 17.79 -3.83 8.52
N LEU A 134 16.76 -4.70 8.56
CA LEU A 134 16.93 -6.06 9.07
C LEU A 134 17.87 -6.90 8.19
N GLN A 135 17.91 -6.65 6.87
CA GLN A 135 18.84 -7.31 5.95
C GLN A 135 20.33 -7.00 6.26
N CYS A 136 20.59 -5.91 6.97
CA CYS A 136 21.96 -5.61 7.42
C CYS A 136 22.45 -6.49 8.59
N MET A 137 21.59 -7.31 9.17
CA MET A 137 21.98 -8.26 10.20
C MET A 137 22.76 -9.41 9.57
N GLN A 138 23.88 -9.77 10.20
CA GLN A 138 24.78 -10.79 9.68
C GLN A 138 24.73 -12.05 10.54
N ALA A 139 24.74 -13.20 9.87
CA ALA A 139 24.96 -14.50 10.51
C ALA A 139 26.21 -15.15 9.91
N TYR A 140 27.05 -15.71 10.74
CA TYR A 140 28.30 -16.33 10.35
C TYR A 140 28.20 -17.84 10.48
N LYS A 141 28.65 -18.56 9.45
CA LYS A 141 28.76 -20.02 9.53
C LYS A 141 29.89 -20.39 10.46
N HIS A 142 29.58 -21.14 11.49
CA HIS A 142 30.62 -21.67 12.40
C HIS A 142 31.32 -22.89 11.76
N ARG A 143 32.63 -22.88 11.74
CA ARG A 143 33.45 -23.89 11.02
C ARG A 143 33.24 -25.31 11.53
N THR A 144 33.11 -25.49 12.85
CA THR A 144 33.12 -26.81 13.50
C THR A 144 31.71 -27.34 13.77
N THR A 145 30.71 -26.51 13.98
CA THR A 145 29.36 -26.93 14.42
C THR A 145 28.34 -26.97 13.32
N ASN A 146 28.72 -26.70 12.08
CA ASN A 146 27.81 -26.60 10.92
C ASN A 146 26.55 -25.76 11.21
N ALA A 147 26.68 -24.73 12.01
CA ALA A 147 25.60 -23.86 12.45
C ALA A 147 25.84 -22.42 11.98
N PHE A 148 24.79 -21.67 11.76
CA PHE A 148 24.85 -20.22 11.61
C PHE A 148 24.67 -19.56 12.97
N VAL A 149 25.62 -18.74 13.34
CA VAL A 149 25.60 -17.97 14.59
C VAL A 149 25.33 -16.50 14.25
N LEU A 150 24.42 -15.90 14.98
CA LEU A 150 24.08 -14.50 14.80
C LEU A 150 25.25 -13.63 15.23
N GLY A 151 25.64 -12.68 14.39
CA GLY A 151 26.65 -11.67 14.70
C GLY A 151 26.16 -10.68 15.76
N THR A 152 26.99 -9.69 16.05
CA THR A 152 26.64 -8.63 17.00
C THR A 152 25.42 -7.84 16.48
N VAL A 153 24.33 -7.88 17.26
CA VAL A 153 23.09 -7.18 16.91
C VAL A 153 23.11 -5.80 17.57
N ALA A 154 23.17 -4.75 16.75
CA ALA A 154 23.09 -3.38 17.23
C ALA A 154 21.75 -3.09 17.91
N LYS A 155 21.70 -2.11 18.83
CA LYS A 155 20.47 -1.69 19.52
C LYS A 155 19.34 -1.42 18.54
N ARG A 156 19.59 -0.69 17.46
CA ARG A 156 18.63 -0.39 16.40
C ARG A 156 17.94 -1.64 15.83
N HIS A 157 18.70 -2.71 15.57
CA HIS A 157 18.12 -3.95 15.05
C HIS A 157 17.29 -4.69 16.11
N ARG A 158 17.71 -4.62 17.38
CA ARG A 158 16.92 -5.18 18.50
C ARG A 158 15.59 -4.46 18.65
N ASP A 159 15.58 -3.13 18.54
CA ASP A 159 14.35 -2.33 18.60
C ASP A 159 13.39 -2.67 17.44
N LEU A 160 13.94 -2.89 16.22
CA LEU A 160 13.12 -3.32 15.07
C LEU A 160 12.56 -4.73 15.23
N LEU A 161 13.32 -5.64 15.81
CA LEU A 161 12.84 -6.99 16.09
C LEU A 161 11.80 -6.99 17.21
N ALA A 162 12.01 -6.17 18.25
CA ALA A 162 11.02 -5.96 19.31
C ALA A 162 9.71 -5.40 18.76
N LEU A 163 9.77 -4.48 17.79
CA LEU A 163 8.60 -3.96 17.07
C LEU A 163 7.81 -5.07 16.36
N LEU A 164 8.48 -6.14 15.91
CA LEU A 164 7.87 -7.32 15.32
C LEU A 164 7.49 -8.39 16.36
N GLY A 165 7.63 -8.09 17.66
CA GLY A 165 7.34 -9.01 18.76
C GLY A 165 8.46 -10.01 19.05
N ILE A 166 9.64 -9.85 18.46
CA ILE A 166 10.80 -10.73 18.67
C ILE A 166 11.70 -10.10 19.72
N THR A 167 11.53 -10.51 20.98
CA THR A 167 12.29 -9.96 22.12
C THR A 167 13.51 -10.80 22.49
N LYS A 168 13.50 -12.09 22.14
CA LYS A 168 14.60 -13.02 22.41
C LYS A 168 15.24 -13.48 21.11
N LEU A 169 16.52 -13.23 20.96
CA LEU A 169 17.28 -13.67 19.79
C LEU A 169 18.07 -14.93 20.13
N PRO A 170 17.92 -16.02 19.35
CA PRO A 170 18.77 -17.19 19.51
C PRO A 170 20.21 -16.87 19.10
N LYS A 171 21.20 -17.38 19.82
CA LYS A 171 22.60 -17.28 19.37
C LYS A 171 22.84 -18.07 18.10
N THR A 172 22.24 -19.26 18.00
CA THR A 172 22.28 -20.11 16.81
C THR A 172 20.98 -19.94 16.03
N VAL A 173 21.08 -19.45 14.81
CA VAL A 173 19.93 -19.15 13.95
C VAL A 173 19.49 -20.39 13.17
N PHE A 174 20.47 -21.19 12.71
CA PHE A 174 20.22 -22.35 11.87
C PHE A 174 21.32 -23.39 12.02
N ARG A 175 20.94 -24.69 12.04
CA ARG A 175 21.86 -25.82 11.97
C ARG A 175 21.50 -26.67 10.76
N PHE A 176 22.51 -27.09 10.01
CA PHE A 176 22.33 -28.14 9.03
C PHE A 176 22.43 -29.49 9.75
N SER A 177 21.44 -30.32 9.57
CA SER A 177 21.45 -31.74 9.99
C SER A 177 22.38 -32.54 9.11
#